data_706038e35312343d1d121e479e8aad73
#
_entry.id   706038e35312343d1d121e479e8aad73
#
_cell.length_a   1.000
_cell.length_b   1.000
_cell.length_c   1.000
_cell.angle_alpha   90.00
_cell.angle_beta   90.00
_cell.angle_gamma   90.00
#
_symmetry.space_group_name_H-M   'P 1'
#
loop_
_entity.id
_entity.type
_entity.pdbx_description
1 polymer ?
#
loop_
_entity_poly.entity_id
_entity_poly.type
_entity_poly.pdbx_seq_one_letter_code
_entity_poly.pdbx_strand_id
1 'polypeptide(L)'
;MSWTTNFDKLIEKSLLNVNKICDVKSLPSNLAIAKDKSDAIVYKMHGDVDNPDLTILTRDQFEKYQQTHKAFLDSFCYDLTNKTFLFLGLSFDDPNLHYVLKYARMLHGENQRRHYYILRKVSQEPGEKTEDFEYRKREQELFIEDMKNYAVETILIDDYSEITEILSAIQKRYLRRTVFISGAAVEYTNYSEKEVKEFVKKLSARLIRDNFRIVNGYGLGFGDEVLTGAAQQIQNDHKTFEENIKIMPFPQGLPNPKEAWHQYRQEMIQNTGISIFLMGNKKDKTSCTIIGSNGMQEEYDLSKSHGNFLIPVGATGYKTKDLWTQQMSAHDNSFSPTKNEMESLDDETKSLDEHLDTIMSILERINS
;
A
#
# COMPACT_ATOMS: atom_id res chain seq x y z
N MET A 1 0.70 7.99 9.41
CA MET A 1 0.74 9.28 10.13
C MET A 1 -0.47 10.09 9.72
N SER A 2 -1.17 10.69 10.65
CA SER A 2 -2.33 11.56 10.44
C SER A 2 -2.16 12.85 11.26
N TRP A 3 -2.57 13.98 10.69
CA TRP A 3 -2.70 15.27 11.37
C TRP A 3 -4.17 15.65 11.40
N THR A 4 -4.67 16.13 12.53
CA THR A 4 -6.06 16.56 12.66
C THR A 4 -6.18 17.80 13.53
N THR A 5 -7.15 18.66 13.18
CA THR A 5 -7.58 19.78 14.00
C THR A 5 -8.70 19.40 14.97
N ASN A 6 -9.30 18.18 14.77
CA ASN A 6 -10.36 17.68 15.63
C ASN A 6 -9.81 17.13 16.94
N PHE A 7 -10.54 17.35 18.02
CA PHE A 7 -10.20 16.87 19.37
C PHE A 7 -10.96 15.60 19.79
N ASP A 8 -11.87 15.09 18.93
CA ASP A 8 -12.58 13.82 19.16
C ASP A 8 -11.66 12.59 19.02
N LYS A 9 -12.21 11.39 19.29
CA LYS A 9 -11.50 10.12 19.26
C LYS A 9 -11.84 9.23 18.04
N LEU A 10 -12.35 9.79 16.96
CA LEU A 10 -12.84 8.97 15.84
C LEU A 10 -11.70 8.24 15.13
N ILE A 11 -10.55 8.90 14.92
CA ILE A 11 -9.39 8.29 14.26
C ILE A 11 -8.83 7.16 15.12
N GLU A 12 -8.63 7.40 16.43
CA GLU A 12 -8.10 6.42 17.37
C GLU A 12 -9.01 5.19 17.49
N LYS A 13 -10.34 5.42 17.59
CA LYS A 13 -11.33 4.33 17.63
C LYS A 13 -11.33 3.52 16.35
N SER A 14 -11.22 4.16 15.19
CA SER A 14 -11.15 3.49 13.90
C SER A 14 -9.90 2.61 13.77
N LEU A 15 -8.75 3.09 14.24
CA LEU A 15 -7.52 2.31 14.30
C LEU A 15 -7.64 1.12 15.27
N LEU A 16 -8.20 1.35 16.46
CA LEU A 16 -8.41 0.29 17.43
C LEU A 16 -9.34 -0.81 16.91
N ASN A 17 -10.41 -0.46 16.20
CA ASN A 17 -11.36 -1.42 15.62
C ASN A 17 -10.69 -2.39 14.59
N VAL A 18 -9.58 -2.00 14.03
CA VAL A 18 -8.77 -2.86 13.14
C VAL A 18 -7.49 -3.36 13.80
N ASN A 19 -7.47 -3.40 15.15
CA ASN A 19 -6.35 -3.86 15.97
C ASN A 19 -5.02 -3.13 15.71
N LYS A 20 -5.08 -1.82 15.40
CA LYS A 20 -3.91 -0.99 15.18
C LYS A 20 -3.59 -0.14 16.41
N ILE A 21 -2.33 -0.14 16.80
CA ILE A 21 -1.82 0.64 17.93
C ILE A 21 -1.56 2.07 17.48
N CYS A 22 -2.23 3.03 18.12
CA CYS A 22 -2.08 4.46 17.83
C CYS A 22 -1.17 5.13 18.86
N ASP A 23 -0.23 5.95 18.37
CA ASP A 23 0.54 6.91 19.16
C ASP A 23 -0.06 8.31 18.96
N VAL A 24 -0.68 8.86 20.01
CA VAL A 24 -1.40 10.15 19.96
C VAL A 24 -0.51 11.26 20.50
N LYS A 25 -0.33 12.30 19.70
CA LYS A 25 0.40 13.53 20.01
C LYS A 25 -0.56 14.70 20.11
N SER A 26 -0.97 15.04 21.30
CA SER A 26 -1.92 16.14 21.56
C SER A 26 -1.34 17.29 22.39
N LEU A 27 -0.13 17.10 22.94
CA LEU A 27 0.57 18.10 23.73
C LEU A 27 2.00 18.31 23.24
N PRO A 28 2.56 19.53 23.31
CA PRO A 28 3.96 19.75 22.94
C PRO A 28 4.95 18.85 23.70
N SER A 29 4.65 18.52 24.95
CA SER A 29 5.49 17.66 25.79
C SER A 29 5.55 16.21 25.33
N ASN A 30 4.56 15.71 24.60
CA ASN A 30 4.53 14.32 24.13
C ASN A 30 5.02 14.13 22.68
N LEU A 31 5.37 15.20 21.99
CA LEU A 31 5.90 15.11 20.62
C LEU A 31 7.19 14.29 20.52
N ALA A 32 8.08 14.44 21.51
CA ALA A 32 9.37 13.74 21.55
C ALA A 32 9.28 12.31 22.11
N ILE A 33 8.14 11.90 22.64
CA ILE A 33 7.96 10.57 23.26
C ILE A 33 7.37 9.63 22.21
N ALA A 34 8.13 8.62 21.78
CA ALA A 34 7.61 7.58 20.88
C ALA A 34 6.96 6.46 21.69
N LYS A 35 5.79 6.01 21.23
CA LYS A 35 5.14 4.80 21.76
C LYS A 35 5.68 3.59 20.98
N ASP A 36 6.30 2.67 21.71
CA ASP A 36 6.83 1.44 21.11
C ASP A 36 5.75 0.66 20.37
N LYS A 37 6.15 0.10 19.22
CA LYS A 37 5.28 -0.76 18.39
C LYS A 37 3.98 -0.10 17.92
N SER A 38 3.96 1.23 17.77
CA SER A 38 2.82 1.91 17.19
C SER A 38 2.72 1.68 15.68
N ASP A 39 1.51 1.35 15.19
CA ASP A 39 1.21 1.23 13.75
C ASP A 39 0.96 2.59 13.11
N ALA A 40 0.47 3.56 13.88
CA ALA A 40 0.11 4.89 13.40
C ALA A 40 0.42 5.98 14.41
N ILE A 41 0.77 7.16 13.92
CA ILE A 41 0.92 8.38 14.75
C ILE A 41 -0.20 9.35 14.35
N VAL A 42 -0.92 9.86 15.37
CA VAL A 42 -1.97 10.87 15.19
C VAL A 42 -1.58 12.14 15.94
N TYR A 43 -1.35 13.21 15.19
CA TYR A 43 -1.10 14.54 15.71
C TYR A 43 -2.41 15.31 15.82
N LYS A 44 -2.77 15.77 17.02
CA LYS A 44 -3.97 16.56 17.31
C LYS A 44 -3.55 17.99 17.65
N MET A 45 -3.56 18.83 16.62
CA MET A 45 -3.02 20.19 16.73
C MET A 45 -3.74 21.05 17.77
N HIS A 46 -5.06 20.87 17.90
CA HIS A 46 -5.88 21.69 18.80
C HIS A 46 -6.21 21.04 20.14
N GLY A 47 -5.51 19.94 20.48
CA GLY A 47 -5.71 19.23 21.73
C GLY A 47 -6.61 18.00 21.60
N ASP A 48 -7.04 17.46 22.72
CA ASP A 48 -7.75 16.19 22.84
C ASP A 48 -8.87 16.28 23.87
N VAL A 49 -10.00 15.66 23.60
CA VAL A 49 -11.16 15.63 24.51
C VAL A 49 -10.85 15.07 25.90
N ASP A 50 -9.80 14.26 26.04
CA ASP A 50 -9.34 13.76 27.34
C ASP A 50 -8.63 14.85 28.19
N ASN A 51 -8.22 15.95 27.57
CA ASN A 51 -7.53 17.07 28.23
C ASN A 51 -8.21 18.40 27.85
N PRO A 52 -9.46 18.62 28.27
CA PRO A 52 -10.25 19.79 27.82
C PRO A 52 -9.61 21.14 28.20
N ASP A 53 -8.91 21.22 29.32
CA ASP A 53 -8.25 22.44 29.78
C ASP A 53 -7.06 22.86 28.90
N LEU A 54 -6.53 21.93 28.10
CA LEU A 54 -5.41 22.15 27.17
C LEU A 54 -5.86 22.20 25.72
N THR A 55 -7.17 22.18 25.47
CA THR A 55 -7.75 22.22 24.13
C THR A 55 -7.86 23.67 23.65
N ILE A 56 -7.52 23.92 22.39
CA ILE A 56 -7.56 25.23 21.76
C ILE A 56 -8.98 25.50 21.25
N LEU A 57 -9.71 26.37 21.95
CA LEU A 57 -11.13 26.67 21.67
C LEU A 57 -11.42 28.16 21.44
N THR A 58 -10.63 29.05 22.06
CA THR A 58 -10.89 30.48 22.04
C THR A 58 -10.00 31.19 21.01
N ARG A 59 -10.49 32.34 20.50
CA ARG A 59 -9.72 33.17 19.57
C ARG A 59 -8.36 33.57 20.16
N ASP A 60 -8.30 33.95 21.43
CA ASP A 60 -7.06 34.31 22.13
C ASP A 60 -6.05 33.15 22.15
N GLN A 61 -6.53 31.89 22.33
CA GLN A 61 -5.67 30.70 22.25
C GLN A 61 -5.15 30.48 20.82
N PHE A 62 -5.97 30.66 19.79
CA PHE A 62 -5.53 30.58 18.39
C PHE A 62 -4.49 31.66 18.05
N GLU A 63 -4.67 32.89 18.52
CA GLU A 63 -3.72 33.98 18.29
C GLU A 63 -2.37 33.73 18.98
N LYS A 64 -2.37 33.10 20.16
CA LYS A 64 -1.17 32.73 20.93
C LYS A 64 -0.54 31.40 20.49
N TYR A 65 -1.18 30.65 19.59
CA TYR A 65 -0.79 29.30 19.20
C TYR A 65 0.68 29.23 18.71
N GLN A 66 1.12 30.17 17.93
CA GLN A 66 2.50 30.23 17.42
C GLN A 66 3.55 30.33 18.55
N GLN A 67 3.19 30.84 19.70
CA GLN A 67 4.08 30.93 20.87
C GLN A 67 3.98 29.69 21.73
N THR A 68 2.77 29.21 22.01
CA THR A 68 2.50 28.10 22.93
C THR A 68 2.67 26.73 22.32
N HIS A 69 2.43 26.58 21.01
CA HIS A 69 2.47 25.31 20.25
C HIS A 69 3.45 25.33 19.08
N LYS A 70 4.50 26.14 19.19
CA LYS A 70 5.54 26.25 18.13
C LYS A 70 6.08 24.90 17.71
N ALA A 71 6.29 23.97 18.65
CA ALA A 71 6.80 22.63 18.35
C ALA A 71 5.86 21.83 17.43
N PHE A 72 4.53 21.99 17.54
CA PHE A 72 3.57 21.41 16.59
C PHE A 72 3.70 22.02 15.20
N LEU A 73 3.80 23.34 15.12
CA LEU A 73 3.93 24.04 13.83
C LEU A 73 5.23 23.66 13.12
N ASP A 74 6.34 23.59 13.86
CA ASP A 74 7.65 23.19 13.32
C ASP A 74 7.60 21.73 12.82
N SER A 75 6.99 20.83 13.59
CA SER A 75 6.82 19.41 13.19
C SER A 75 5.92 19.26 11.97
N PHE A 76 4.83 20.03 11.90
CA PHE A 76 3.94 20.01 10.75
C PHE A 76 4.59 20.59 9.49
N CYS A 77 5.34 21.68 9.63
CA CYS A 77 6.12 22.26 8.53
C CYS A 77 7.17 21.27 8.01
N TYR A 78 7.87 20.59 8.91
CA TYR A 78 8.82 19.53 8.54
C TYR A 78 8.13 18.40 7.77
N ASP A 79 6.97 17.94 8.23
CA ASP A 79 6.22 16.90 7.56
C ASP A 79 5.71 17.34 6.17
N LEU A 80 5.21 18.59 6.03
CA LEU A 80 4.81 19.17 4.75
C LEU A 80 5.97 19.25 3.75
N THR A 81 7.19 19.50 4.24
CA THR A 81 8.39 19.53 3.40
C THR A 81 8.75 18.14 2.89
N ASN A 82 8.65 17.12 3.74
CA ASN A 82 9.20 15.78 3.46
C ASN A 82 8.16 14.78 2.96
N LYS A 83 6.86 15.04 3.14
CA LYS A 83 5.77 14.12 2.84
C LYS A 83 4.71 14.80 1.96
N THR A 84 4.10 14.02 1.07
CA THR A 84 2.90 14.47 0.35
C THR A 84 1.70 14.32 1.25
N PHE A 85 0.92 15.39 1.41
CA PHE A 85 -0.31 15.40 2.19
C PHE A 85 -1.52 15.22 1.30
N LEU A 86 -2.51 14.50 1.83
CA LEU A 86 -3.87 14.46 1.33
C LEU A 86 -4.76 15.08 2.40
N PHE A 87 -5.32 16.25 2.12
CA PHE A 87 -6.23 16.95 3.00
C PHE A 87 -7.67 16.49 2.76
N LEU A 88 -8.36 16.10 3.84
CA LEU A 88 -9.72 15.58 3.82
C LEU A 88 -10.57 16.28 4.87
N GLY A 89 -11.74 16.80 4.48
CA GLY A 89 -12.72 17.39 5.39
C GLY A 89 -12.19 18.56 6.22
N LEU A 90 -11.19 19.25 5.70
CA LEU A 90 -10.52 20.37 6.37
C LEU A 90 -11.02 21.70 5.78
N SER A 91 -11.36 22.66 6.65
CA SER A 91 -11.48 24.05 6.24
C SER A 91 -10.10 24.70 6.32
N PHE A 92 -9.70 25.40 5.26
CA PHE A 92 -8.47 26.18 5.24
C PHE A 92 -8.62 27.53 5.93
N ASP A 93 -9.72 27.79 6.64
CA ASP A 93 -9.93 29.00 7.45
C ASP A 93 -9.10 28.98 8.75
N ASP A 94 -8.45 27.87 9.08
CA ASP A 94 -7.55 27.77 10.22
C ASP A 94 -6.29 28.63 10.00
N PRO A 95 -6.09 29.69 10.80
CA PRO A 95 -4.96 30.59 10.62
C PRO A 95 -3.59 29.91 10.83
N ASN A 96 -3.52 28.85 11.65
CA ASN A 96 -2.29 28.13 11.91
C ASN A 96 -1.91 27.22 10.74
N LEU A 97 -2.88 26.60 10.08
CA LEU A 97 -2.66 25.86 8.85
C LEU A 97 -2.19 26.80 7.72
N HIS A 98 -2.88 27.93 7.56
CA HIS A 98 -2.49 28.95 6.57
C HIS A 98 -1.07 29.47 6.82
N TYR A 99 -0.72 29.69 8.08
CA TYR A 99 0.63 30.11 8.46
C TYR A 99 1.68 29.09 8.01
N VAL A 100 1.48 27.81 8.30
CA VAL A 100 2.46 26.77 7.96
C VAL A 100 2.59 26.58 6.44
N LEU A 101 1.49 26.65 5.69
CA LEU A 101 1.53 26.58 4.22
C LEU A 101 2.29 27.75 3.62
N LYS A 102 2.03 28.98 4.10
CA LYS A 102 2.77 30.19 3.69
C LYS A 102 4.25 30.08 4.03
N TYR A 103 4.57 29.58 5.22
CA TYR A 103 5.95 29.42 5.67
C TYR A 103 6.70 28.37 4.82
N ALA A 104 6.08 27.23 4.52
CA ALA A 104 6.63 26.20 3.63
C ALA A 104 6.86 26.79 2.21
N ARG A 105 5.91 27.56 1.68
CA ARG A 105 6.06 28.24 0.38
C ARG A 105 7.23 29.24 0.38
N MET A 106 7.38 30.01 1.45
CA MET A 106 8.47 30.97 1.59
C MET A 106 9.85 30.28 1.62
N LEU A 107 9.95 29.11 2.28
CA LEU A 107 11.21 28.37 2.39
C LEU A 107 11.60 27.67 1.09
N HIS A 108 10.66 27.08 0.37
CA HIS A 108 10.93 26.15 -0.73
C HIS A 108 10.58 26.72 -2.11
N GLY A 109 9.83 27.80 -2.19
CA GLY A 109 9.43 28.44 -3.44
C GLY A 109 8.72 27.46 -4.36
N GLU A 110 9.16 27.37 -5.62
CA GLU A 110 8.59 26.47 -6.62
C GLU A 110 9.00 25.00 -6.42
N ASN A 111 10.02 24.73 -5.60
CA ASN A 111 10.47 23.40 -5.26
C ASN A 111 9.67 22.75 -4.13
N GLN A 112 8.60 23.42 -3.65
CA GLN A 112 7.71 22.86 -2.64
C GLN A 112 7.08 21.58 -3.16
N ARG A 113 6.97 20.56 -2.28
CA ARG A 113 6.30 19.29 -2.56
C ARG A 113 4.81 19.54 -2.83
N ARG A 114 4.27 18.87 -3.84
CA ARG A 114 2.84 18.91 -4.15
C ARG A 114 2.03 18.16 -3.11
N HIS A 115 0.91 18.77 -2.69
CA HIS A 115 -0.09 18.20 -1.80
C HIS A 115 -1.43 18.12 -2.53
N TYR A 116 -2.40 17.41 -1.96
CA TYR A 116 -3.71 17.21 -2.57
C TYR A 116 -4.81 17.55 -1.56
N TYR A 117 -5.90 18.11 -2.04
CA TYR A 117 -7.08 18.42 -1.25
C TYR A 117 -8.33 17.89 -1.93
N ILE A 118 -9.12 17.08 -1.23
CA ILE A 118 -10.41 16.62 -1.74
C ILE A 118 -11.49 17.57 -1.28
N LEU A 119 -12.18 18.20 -2.24
CA LEU A 119 -13.22 19.19 -2.01
C LEU A 119 -14.48 18.79 -2.77
N ARG A 120 -15.63 18.85 -2.09
CA ARG A 120 -16.91 18.65 -2.76
C ARG A 120 -17.27 19.88 -3.57
N LYS A 121 -17.70 19.68 -4.81
CA LYS A 121 -18.24 20.73 -5.66
C LYS A 121 -19.45 21.38 -5.00
N VAL A 122 -19.54 22.71 -5.07
CA VAL A 122 -20.78 23.37 -4.71
C VAL A 122 -21.87 22.99 -5.71
N SER A 123 -23.03 22.61 -5.19
CA SER A 123 -24.24 22.33 -5.96
C SER A 123 -25.31 23.32 -5.57
N GLN A 124 -26.25 23.59 -6.49
CA GLN A 124 -27.37 24.47 -6.19
C GLN A 124 -28.30 23.78 -5.18
N GLU A 125 -28.62 24.48 -4.09
CA GLU A 125 -29.52 23.96 -3.06
C GLU A 125 -30.99 24.14 -3.46
N PRO A 126 -31.89 23.28 -2.99
CA PRO A 126 -33.31 23.44 -3.24
C PRO A 126 -33.82 24.80 -2.75
N GLY A 127 -34.35 25.61 -3.68
CA GLY A 127 -34.86 26.95 -3.38
C GLY A 127 -33.82 28.06 -3.35
N GLU A 128 -32.56 27.77 -3.61
CA GLU A 128 -31.48 28.76 -3.74
C GLU A 128 -31.63 29.57 -5.03
N LYS A 129 -31.41 30.89 -4.95
CA LYS A 129 -31.37 31.73 -6.13
C LYS A 129 -30.13 31.44 -6.98
N THR A 130 -30.28 31.50 -8.28
CA THR A 130 -29.20 31.28 -9.23
C THR A 130 -27.98 32.21 -8.96
N GLU A 131 -28.25 33.47 -8.58
CA GLU A 131 -27.19 34.43 -8.27
C GLU A 131 -26.34 34.02 -7.05
N ASP A 132 -26.97 33.50 -5.99
CA ASP A 132 -26.30 33.06 -4.77
C ASP A 132 -25.48 31.80 -5.06
N PHE A 133 -26.01 30.89 -5.88
CA PHE A 133 -25.29 29.68 -6.34
C PHE A 133 -24.06 30.05 -7.18
N GLU A 134 -24.19 30.96 -8.17
CA GLU A 134 -23.07 31.39 -8.99
C GLU A 134 -22.00 32.14 -8.16
N TYR A 135 -22.42 32.88 -7.12
CA TYR A 135 -21.47 33.50 -6.18
C TYR A 135 -20.65 32.46 -5.43
N ARG A 136 -21.29 31.44 -4.80
CA ARG A 136 -20.59 30.34 -4.09
C ARG A 136 -19.68 29.55 -5.02
N LYS A 137 -20.12 29.30 -6.24
CA LYS A 137 -19.32 28.63 -7.26
C LYS A 137 -18.07 29.42 -7.60
N ARG A 138 -18.22 30.72 -7.80
CA ARG A 138 -17.08 31.61 -8.06
C ARG A 138 -16.12 31.70 -6.89
N GLU A 139 -16.65 31.77 -5.68
CA GLU A 139 -15.84 31.72 -4.44
C GLU A 139 -15.00 30.43 -4.36
N GLN A 140 -15.61 29.27 -4.66
CA GLN A 140 -14.89 27.99 -4.72
C GLN A 140 -13.80 27.99 -5.81
N GLU A 141 -14.07 28.53 -6.99
CA GLU A 141 -13.08 28.63 -8.06
C GLU A 141 -11.86 29.47 -7.65
N LEU A 142 -12.10 30.63 -7.02
CA LEU A 142 -11.03 31.52 -6.53
C LEU A 142 -10.23 30.86 -5.40
N PHE A 143 -10.90 30.15 -4.49
CA PHE A 143 -10.25 29.38 -3.45
C PHE A 143 -9.32 28.30 -4.04
N ILE A 144 -9.79 27.53 -5.03
CA ILE A 144 -8.98 26.52 -5.71
C ILE A 144 -7.75 27.13 -6.38
N GLU A 145 -7.92 28.30 -6.99
CA GLU A 145 -6.81 29.04 -7.61
C GLU A 145 -5.77 29.50 -6.58
N ASP A 146 -6.23 29.97 -5.41
CA ASP A 146 -5.34 30.38 -4.32
C ASP A 146 -4.57 29.19 -3.73
N MET A 147 -5.19 27.99 -3.62
CA MET A 147 -4.53 26.79 -3.12
C MET A 147 -3.33 26.36 -3.98
N LYS A 148 -3.34 26.62 -5.28
CA LYS A 148 -2.20 26.35 -6.17
C LYS A 148 -0.94 27.12 -5.75
N ASN A 149 -1.11 28.32 -5.18
CA ASN A 149 0.00 29.13 -4.68
C ASN A 149 0.77 28.43 -3.54
N TYR A 150 0.13 27.48 -2.85
CA TYR A 150 0.70 26.68 -1.77
C TYR A 150 1.07 25.26 -2.22
N ALA A 151 1.14 25.01 -3.52
CA ALA A 151 1.36 23.69 -4.12
C ALA A 151 0.31 22.63 -3.67
N VAL A 152 -0.92 23.08 -3.38
CA VAL A 152 -2.06 22.21 -3.06
C VAL A 152 -2.95 22.11 -4.30
N GLU A 153 -3.05 20.90 -4.84
CA GLU A 153 -3.90 20.57 -5.98
C GLU A 153 -5.25 20.06 -5.48
N THR A 154 -6.33 20.71 -5.91
CA THR A 154 -7.68 20.38 -5.47
C THR A 154 -8.31 19.35 -6.40
N ILE A 155 -8.78 18.24 -5.83
CA ILE A 155 -9.56 17.20 -6.49
C ILE A 155 -11.02 17.43 -6.14
N LEU A 156 -11.83 17.77 -7.15
CA LEU A 156 -13.26 18.00 -6.98
C LEU A 156 -14.02 16.67 -7.06
N ILE A 157 -14.87 16.45 -6.06
CA ILE A 157 -15.80 15.31 -6.00
C ILE A 157 -17.25 15.82 -6.00
N ASP A 158 -18.18 15.01 -6.46
CA ASP A 158 -19.59 15.32 -6.43
C ASP A 158 -20.23 14.91 -5.09
N ASP A 159 -19.79 13.76 -4.52
CA ASP A 159 -20.25 13.26 -3.23
C ASP A 159 -19.13 12.72 -2.35
N TYR A 160 -19.28 12.83 -1.04
CA TYR A 160 -18.27 12.37 -0.06
C TYR A 160 -18.06 10.84 -0.07
N SER A 161 -18.98 10.04 -0.59
CA SER A 161 -18.80 8.59 -0.78
C SER A 161 -17.62 8.26 -1.70
N GLU A 162 -17.33 9.13 -2.67
CA GLU A 162 -16.18 8.98 -3.58
C GLU A 162 -14.83 8.96 -2.85
N ILE A 163 -14.72 9.57 -1.66
CA ILE A 163 -13.49 9.52 -0.85
C ILE A 163 -13.08 8.09 -0.56
N THR A 164 -14.03 7.23 -0.22
CA THR A 164 -13.75 5.81 0.07
C THR A 164 -13.21 5.09 -1.17
N GLU A 165 -13.76 5.38 -2.34
CA GLU A 165 -13.31 4.80 -3.61
C GLU A 165 -11.91 5.30 -3.98
N ILE A 166 -11.65 6.60 -3.84
CA ILE A 166 -10.34 7.23 -4.08
C ILE A 166 -9.28 6.62 -3.16
N LEU A 167 -9.55 6.52 -1.85
CA LEU A 167 -8.62 5.93 -0.89
C LEU A 167 -8.36 4.45 -1.18
N SER A 168 -9.41 3.70 -1.55
CA SER A 168 -9.28 2.29 -1.97
C SER A 168 -8.42 2.15 -3.24
N ALA A 169 -8.61 3.04 -4.22
CA ALA A 169 -7.81 3.05 -5.45
C ALA A 169 -6.33 3.36 -5.17
N ILE A 170 -6.06 4.35 -4.30
CA ILE A 170 -4.69 4.70 -3.87
C ILE A 170 -4.04 3.51 -3.16
N GLN A 171 -4.75 2.87 -2.23
CA GLN A 171 -4.27 1.69 -1.52
C GLN A 171 -3.94 0.55 -2.49
N LYS A 172 -4.86 0.22 -3.40
CA LYS A 172 -4.64 -0.82 -4.41
C LYS A 172 -3.41 -0.53 -5.27
N ARG A 173 -3.26 0.72 -5.73
CA ARG A 173 -2.09 1.13 -6.52
C ARG A 173 -0.79 1.05 -5.74
N TYR A 174 -0.80 1.43 -4.47
CA TYR A 174 0.35 1.28 -3.57
C TYR A 174 0.72 -0.19 -3.36
N LEU A 175 -0.27 -1.05 -3.10
CA LEU A 175 -0.07 -2.48 -2.89
C LEU A 175 0.44 -3.20 -4.15
N ARG A 176 0.07 -2.75 -5.35
CA ARG A 176 0.60 -3.30 -6.63
C ARG A 176 2.11 -3.15 -6.80
N ARG A 177 2.78 -2.36 -5.96
CA ARG A 177 4.24 -2.32 -5.87
C ARG A 177 4.83 -3.40 -4.96
N THR A 178 3.99 -4.27 -4.38
CA THR A 178 4.45 -5.37 -3.53
C THR A 178 3.96 -6.69 -4.13
N VAL A 179 4.93 -7.54 -4.48
CA VAL A 179 4.70 -8.83 -5.13
C VAL A 179 4.92 -9.95 -4.12
N PHE A 180 3.89 -10.78 -3.94
CA PHE A 180 4.02 -12.05 -3.25
C PHE A 180 4.47 -13.13 -4.25
N ILE A 181 5.57 -13.80 -3.97
CA ILE A 181 6.04 -14.94 -4.78
C ILE A 181 5.73 -16.23 -4.02
N SER A 182 4.79 -17.01 -4.53
CA SER A 182 4.46 -18.34 -4.03
C SER A 182 5.14 -19.39 -4.90
N GLY A 183 5.93 -20.25 -4.30
CA GLY A 183 6.62 -21.31 -5.01
C GLY A 183 7.15 -22.39 -4.07
N ALA A 184 7.13 -23.64 -4.55
CA ALA A 184 7.79 -24.77 -3.92
C ALA A 184 8.16 -25.79 -5.00
N ALA A 185 9.38 -26.31 -4.97
CA ALA A 185 9.85 -27.31 -5.91
C ALA A 185 10.68 -28.37 -5.21
N VAL A 186 10.24 -29.62 -5.34
CA VAL A 186 10.97 -30.82 -4.93
C VAL A 186 11.31 -31.63 -6.17
N GLU A 187 10.51 -31.51 -7.22
CA GLU A 187 10.70 -32.16 -8.51
C GLU A 187 10.51 -31.13 -9.64
N TYR A 188 11.21 -31.35 -10.73
CA TYR A 188 11.26 -30.50 -11.90
C TYR A 188 10.91 -31.31 -13.13
N THR A 189 9.92 -30.92 -13.95
CA THR A 189 9.45 -31.69 -15.12
C THR A 189 9.77 -31.01 -16.43
N ASN A 190 9.19 -29.85 -16.71
CA ASN A 190 9.31 -29.18 -18.00
C ASN A 190 10.64 -28.42 -18.17
N TYR A 191 11.27 -28.06 -17.06
CA TYR A 191 12.53 -27.33 -17.01
C TYR A 191 13.46 -27.99 -16.00
N SER A 192 14.77 -27.91 -16.20
CA SER A 192 15.74 -28.43 -15.25
C SER A 192 15.76 -27.62 -13.95
N GLU A 193 16.20 -28.22 -12.86
CA GLU A 193 16.39 -27.53 -11.57
C GLU A 193 17.23 -26.27 -11.71
N LYS A 194 18.31 -26.34 -12.50
CA LYS A 194 19.22 -25.21 -12.74
C LYS A 194 18.49 -24.03 -13.43
N GLU A 195 17.68 -24.33 -14.45
CA GLU A 195 16.93 -23.29 -15.19
C GLU A 195 15.91 -22.62 -14.30
N VAL A 196 15.14 -23.39 -13.49
CA VAL A 196 14.15 -22.85 -12.57
C VAL A 196 14.80 -21.98 -11.50
N LYS A 197 15.89 -22.43 -10.90
CA LYS A 197 16.64 -21.67 -9.90
C LYS A 197 17.17 -20.34 -10.46
N GLU A 198 17.74 -20.39 -11.65
CA GLU A 198 18.25 -19.20 -12.32
C GLU A 198 17.12 -18.22 -12.69
N PHE A 199 15.99 -18.73 -13.17
CA PHE A 199 14.80 -17.93 -13.46
C PHE A 199 14.29 -17.22 -12.21
N VAL A 200 14.18 -17.89 -11.08
CA VAL A 200 13.70 -17.30 -9.82
C VAL A 200 14.64 -16.20 -9.32
N LYS A 201 15.95 -16.40 -9.45
CA LYS A 201 16.95 -15.35 -9.15
C LYS A 201 16.76 -14.15 -10.05
N LYS A 202 16.65 -14.37 -11.38
CA LYS A 202 16.43 -13.30 -12.35
C LYS A 202 15.12 -12.54 -12.09
N LEU A 203 14.03 -13.26 -11.79
CA LEU A 203 12.72 -12.69 -11.49
C LEU A 203 12.82 -11.75 -10.28
N SER A 204 13.37 -12.24 -9.16
CA SER A 204 13.48 -11.43 -7.95
C SER A 204 14.43 -10.24 -8.13
N ALA A 205 15.55 -10.42 -8.83
CA ALA A 205 16.45 -9.31 -9.16
C ALA A 205 15.76 -8.25 -10.02
N ARG A 206 15.01 -8.67 -11.05
CA ARG A 206 14.30 -7.75 -11.94
C ARG A 206 13.18 -6.99 -11.21
N LEU A 207 12.43 -7.65 -10.34
CA LEU A 207 11.43 -7.00 -9.49
C LEU A 207 12.05 -5.89 -8.63
N ILE A 208 13.17 -6.16 -7.96
CA ILE A 208 13.88 -5.16 -7.14
C ILE A 208 14.39 -3.99 -8.00
N ARG A 209 14.99 -4.27 -9.16
CA ARG A 209 15.46 -3.24 -10.09
C ARG A 209 14.33 -2.30 -10.51
N ASP A 210 13.16 -2.85 -10.80
CA ASP A 210 12.00 -2.10 -11.29
C ASP A 210 11.14 -1.54 -10.14
N ASN A 211 11.72 -1.44 -8.91
CA ASN A 211 11.14 -0.85 -7.71
C ASN A 211 9.89 -1.57 -7.17
N PHE A 212 9.79 -2.87 -7.37
CA PHE A 212 8.84 -3.69 -6.63
C PHE A 212 9.45 -4.17 -5.32
N ARG A 213 8.59 -4.35 -4.32
CA ARG A 213 8.91 -5.01 -3.07
C ARG A 213 8.51 -6.48 -3.17
N ILE A 214 9.25 -7.36 -2.52
CA ILE A 214 8.99 -8.80 -2.55
C ILE A 214 8.56 -9.28 -1.17
N VAL A 215 7.52 -10.11 -1.12
CA VAL A 215 7.14 -10.93 0.04
C VAL A 215 7.24 -12.39 -0.36
N ASN A 216 7.91 -13.20 0.47
CA ASN A 216 8.06 -14.63 0.19
C ASN A 216 8.02 -15.45 1.48
N GLY A 217 7.31 -16.60 1.45
CA GLY A 217 7.17 -17.56 2.56
C GLY A 217 8.35 -18.50 2.75
N TYR A 218 9.44 -18.31 2.03
CA TYR A 218 10.63 -19.18 2.06
C TYR A 218 10.32 -20.65 1.78
N GLY A 219 9.58 -20.90 0.69
CA GLY A 219 9.21 -22.26 0.26
C GLY A 219 10.41 -23.14 -0.11
N LEU A 220 10.26 -24.45 0.09
CA LEU A 220 11.31 -25.44 -0.18
C LEU A 220 11.79 -25.38 -1.64
N GLY A 221 13.12 -25.35 -1.83
CA GLY A 221 13.77 -25.32 -3.14
C GLY A 221 13.61 -24.02 -3.92
N PHE A 222 13.05 -22.98 -3.29
CA PHE A 222 12.69 -21.72 -3.92
C PHE A 222 13.12 -20.48 -3.13
N GLY A 223 13.01 -20.51 -1.80
CA GLY A 223 13.21 -19.35 -0.95
C GLY A 223 14.64 -18.80 -1.02
N ASP A 224 15.62 -19.66 -1.10
CA ASP A 224 17.05 -19.29 -1.22
C ASP A 224 17.31 -18.49 -2.50
N GLU A 225 16.66 -18.89 -3.60
CA GLU A 225 16.86 -18.27 -4.90
C GLU A 225 16.19 -16.89 -4.98
N VAL A 226 14.99 -16.77 -4.41
CA VAL A 226 14.30 -15.46 -4.27
C VAL A 226 15.16 -14.50 -3.46
N LEU A 227 15.66 -14.97 -2.31
CA LEU A 227 16.50 -14.15 -1.43
C LEU A 227 17.82 -13.75 -2.11
N THR A 228 18.49 -14.70 -2.76
CA THR A 228 19.77 -14.46 -3.43
C THR A 228 19.65 -13.43 -4.55
N GLY A 229 18.67 -13.61 -5.44
CA GLY A 229 18.44 -12.67 -6.55
C GLY A 229 18.08 -11.25 -6.07
N ALA A 230 17.18 -11.18 -5.08
CA ALA A 230 16.80 -9.90 -4.51
C ALA A 230 17.97 -9.20 -3.78
N ALA A 231 18.71 -9.93 -2.92
CA ALA A 231 19.81 -9.36 -2.16
C ALA A 231 20.93 -8.82 -3.05
N GLN A 232 21.30 -9.56 -4.11
CA GLN A 232 22.28 -9.10 -5.08
C GLN A 232 21.87 -7.78 -5.75
N GLN A 233 20.61 -7.69 -6.16
CA GLN A 233 20.11 -6.47 -6.81
C GLN A 233 19.96 -5.30 -5.85
N ILE A 234 19.51 -5.54 -4.62
CA ILE A 234 19.45 -4.53 -3.54
C ILE A 234 20.83 -3.92 -3.31
N GLN A 235 21.88 -4.76 -3.25
CA GLN A 235 23.25 -4.30 -3.09
C GLN A 235 23.72 -3.48 -4.31
N ASN A 236 23.45 -3.95 -5.52
CA ASN A 236 23.85 -3.27 -6.76
C ASN A 236 23.19 -1.88 -6.89
N ASP A 237 21.94 -1.75 -6.47
CA ASP A 237 21.14 -0.51 -6.55
C ASP A 237 21.32 0.39 -5.31
N HIS A 238 22.15 0.01 -4.34
CA HIS A 238 22.32 0.72 -3.06
C HIS A 238 21.00 0.97 -2.29
N LYS A 239 20.07 0.02 -2.38
CA LYS A 239 18.77 0.05 -1.68
C LYS A 239 18.89 -0.55 -0.28
N THR A 240 17.89 -0.32 0.58
CA THR A 240 17.79 -0.93 1.92
C THR A 240 17.08 -2.28 1.83
N PHE A 241 17.53 -3.27 2.61
CA PHE A 241 16.99 -4.62 2.57
C PHE A 241 15.52 -4.66 3.08
N GLU A 242 15.29 -4.07 4.25
CA GLU A 242 13.97 -4.11 4.91
C GLU A 242 12.85 -3.44 4.10
N GLU A 243 13.18 -2.44 3.27
CA GLU A 243 12.19 -1.75 2.43
C GLU A 243 11.84 -2.51 1.16
N ASN A 244 12.69 -3.45 0.73
CA ASN A 244 12.59 -4.08 -0.58
C ASN A 244 12.19 -5.55 -0.53
N ILE A 245 12.50 -6.27 0.55
CA ILE A 245 12.13 -7.69 0.68
C ILE A 245 11.71 -8.05 2.10
N LYS A 246 10.62 -8.80 2.22
CA LYS A 246 10.14 -9.42 3.47
C LYS A 246 10.12 -10.93 3.30
N ILE A 247 11.02 -11.62 3.98
CA ILE A 247 11.07 -13.07 4.03
C ILE A 247 10.37 -13.54 5.30
N MET A 248 9.38 -14.42 5.15
CA MET A 248 8.53 -14.90 6.23
C MET A 248 8.52 -16.44 6.26
N PRO A 249 9.56 -17.09 6.82
CA PRO A 249 9.63 -18.57 6.90
C PRO A 249 8.49 -19.09 7.79
N PHE A 250 7.84 -20.16 7.34
CA PHE A 250 6.75 -20.77 8.11
C PHE A 250 7.27 -21.37 9.42
N PRO A 251 6.67 -21.01 10.57
CA PRO A 251 7.07 -21.53 11.86
C PRO A 251 6.82 -23.05 11.93
N GLN A 252 7.82 -23.78 12.45
CA GLN A 252 7.79 -25.24 12.59
C GLN A 252 7.57 -25.62 14.05
N GLY A 253 7.09 -26.86 14.30
CA GLY A 253 6.95 -27.39 15.66
C GLY A 253 5.80 -26.83 16.49
N LEU A 254 4.83 -26.15 15.87
CA LEU A 254 3.66 -25.60 16.55
C LEU A 254 2.63 -26.69 16.92
N PRO A 255 1.89 -26.55 18.03
CA PRO A 255 0.84 -27.50 18.43
C PRO A 255 -0.31 -27.58 17.39
N ASN A 256 -0.75 -26.42 16.86
CA ASN A 256 -1.80 -26.28 15.84
C ASN A 256 -1.25 -25.61 14.59
N PRO A 257 -0.41 -26.32 13.79
CA PRO A 257 0.30 -25.69 12.69
C PRO A 257 -0.64 -25.15 11.59
N LYS A 258 -1.80 -25.76 11.35
CA LYS A 258 -2.73 -25.35 10.28
C LYS A 258 -3.30 -23.96 10.51
N GLU A 259 -3.80 -23.68 11.71
CA GLU A 259 -4.38 -22.39 12.06
C GLU A 259 -3.32 -21.29 12.09
N ALA A 260 -2.16 -21.55 12.71
CA ALA A 260 -1.04 -20.62 12.74
C ALA A 260 -0.53 -20.33 11.33
N TRP A 261 -0.44 -21.32 10.45
CA TRP A 261 -0.03 -21.12 9.05
C TRP A 261 -1.08 -20.34 8.24
N HIS A 262 -2.36 -20.53 8.52
CA HIS A 262 -3.41 -19.74 7.90
C HIS A 262 -3.28 -18.24 8.25
N GLN A 263 -3.17 -17.93 9.53
CA GLN A 263 -2.95 -16.55 10.00
C GLN A 263 -1.67 -15.95 9.40
N TYR A 264 -0.62 -16.74 9.33
CA TYR A 264 0.66 -16.33 8.77
C TYR A 264 0.57 -16.02 7.26
N ARG A 265 -0.19 -16.81 6.48
CA ARG A 265 -0.49 -16.54 5.08
C ARG A 265 -1.30 -15.26 4.91
N GLN A 266 -2.30 -15.05 5.76
CA GLN A 266 -3.05 -13.79 5.76
C GLN A 266 -2.13 -12.59 5.98
N GLU A 267 -1.23 -12.65 6.95
CA GLU A 267 -0.26 -11.58 7.23
C GLU A 267 0.69 -11.33 6.04
N MET A 268 1.13 -12.38 5.34
CA MET A 268 1.96 -12.23 4.15
C MET A 268 1.22 -11.52 3.02
N ILE A 269 -0.03 -11.93 2.75
CA ILE A 269 -0.78 -11.57 1.54
C ILE A 269 -1.49 -10.23 1.68
N GLN A 270 -2.00 -9.87 2.87
CA GLN A 270 -2.79 -8.65 3.10
C GLN A 270 -2.10 -7.34 2.69
N ASN A 271 -0.77 -7.33 2.64
CA ASN A 271 0.04 -6.17 2.28
C ASN A 271 0.67 -6.28 0.88
N THR A 272 0.14 -7.16 0.04
CA THR A 272 0.58 -7.34 -1.34
C THR A 272 -0.56 -7.02 -2.30
N GLY A 273 -0.25 -6.63 -3.53
CA GLY A 273 -1.26 -6.36 -4.55
C GLY A 273 -1.10 -7.25 -5.79
N ILE A 274 0.00 -8.01 -5.85
CA ILE A 274 0.30 -8.95 -6.93
C ILE A 274 0.77 -10.26 -6.30
N SER A 275 0.33 -11.39 -6.87
CA SER A 275 0.76 -12.72 -6.46
C SER A 275 1.20 -13.52 -7.67
N ILE A 276 2.47 -13.95 -7.69
CA ILE A 276 3.05 -14.80 -8.73
C ILE A 276 3.15 -16.22 -8.17
N PHE A 277 2.66 -17.19 -8.93
CA PHE A 277 2.66 -18.62 -8.56
C PHE A 277 3.54 -19.40 -9.52
N LEU A 278 4.42 -20.25 -8.96
CA LEU A 278 5.42 -21.01 -9.70
C LEU A 278 5.51 -22.44 -9.16
N MET A 279 5.49 -23.47 -10.00
CA MET A 279 5.63 -24.89 -9.64
C MET A 279 4.53 -25.36 -8.66
N GLY A 280 4.85 -25.47 -7.39
CA GLY A 280 3.90 -25.84 -6.33
C GLY A 280 3.79 -27.34 -6.12
N ASN A 281 4.91 -28.06 -6.03
CA ASN A 281 4.95 -29.45 -5.66
C ASN A 281 5.67 -29.70 -4.32
N LYS A 282 5.28 -30.76 -3.67
CA LYS A 282 5.89 -31.21 -2.42
C LYS A 282 5.86 -32.75 -2.34
N LYS A 283 6.75 -33.31 -1.56
CA LYS A 283 6.73 -34.77 -1.25
C LYS A 283 5.71 -35.03 -0.14
N ASP A 284 4.77 -35.90 -0.39
CA ASP A 284 3.87 -36.42 0.65
C ASP A 284 4.64 -37.24 1.69
N LYS A 285 4.38 -36.92 2.98
CA LYS A 285 5.10 -37.54 4.10
C LYS A 285 4.76 -39.05 4.28
N THR A 286 3.60 -39.47 3.82
CA THR A 286 3.08 -40.82 4.04
C THR A 286 3.35 -41.71 2.82
N SER A 287 2.97 -41.29 1.64
CA SER A 287 3.11 -42.04 0.40
C SER A 287 4.48 -41.88 -0.29
N CYS A 288 5.27 -40.90 0.15
CA CYS A 288 6.51 -40.49 -0.52
C CYS A 288 6.34 -40.06 -1.99
N THR A 289 5.12 -39.90 -2.50
CA THR A 289 4.83 -39.45 -3.85
C THR A 289 4.86 -37.91 -3.93
N ILE A 290 5.05 -37.39 -5.15
CA ILE A 290 4.97 -35.95 -5.39
C ILE A 290 3.51 -35.57 -5.56
N ILE A 291 3.09 -34.58 -4.80
CA ILE A 291 1.73 -34.06 -4.81
C ILE A 291 1.74 -32.55 -4.95
N GLY A 292 0.63 -31.95 -5.41
CA GLY A 292 0.44 -30.53 -5.43
C GLY A 292 0.43 -29.89 -4.04
N SER A 293 0.94 -28.68 -3.91
CA SER A 293 1.01 -27.95 -2.65
C SER A 293 -0.36 -27.39 -2.25
N ASN A 294 -0.98 -27.95 -1.20
CA ASN A 294 -2.22 -27.42 -0.64
C ASN A 294 -2.03 -25.99 -0.08
N GLY A 295 -0.84 -25.66 0.41
CA GLY A 295 -0.51 -24.31 0.87
C GLY A 295 -0.60 -23.27 -0.23
N MET A 296 -0.15 -23.62 -1.44
CA MET A 296 -0.26 -22.74 -2.60
C MET A 296 -1.71 -22.49 -3.02
N GLN A 297 -2.61 -23.50 -2.92
CA GLN A 297 -4.03 -23.28 -3.15
C GLN A 297 -4.62 -22.26 -2.17
N GLU A 298 -4.30 -22.41 -0.89
CA GLU A 298 -4.74 -21.47 0.15
C GLU A 298 -4.20 -20.04 -0.08
N GLU A 299 -2.93 -19.92 -0.47
CA GLU A 299 -2.31 -18.64 -0.83
C GLU A 299 -2.98 -18.00 -2.05
N TYR A 300 -3.37 -18.79 -3.04
CA TYR A 300 -4.13 -18.33 -4.19
C TYR A 300 -5.53 -17.82 -3.80
N ASP A 301 -6.26 -18.60 -3.00
CA ASP A 301 -7.62 -18.25 -2.56
C ASP A 301 -7.60 -16.98 -1.68
N LEU A 302 -6.63 -16.85 -0.78
CA LEU A 302 -6.40 -15.63 0.00
C LEU A 302 -6.04 -14.44 -0.89
N SER A 303 -5.11 -14.60 -1.82
CA SER A 303 -4.73 -13.55 -2.77
C SER A 303 -5.92 -13.05 -3.58
N LYS A 304 -6.78 -13.98 -4.04
CA LYS A 304 -8.01 -13.67 -4.75
C LYS A 304 -9.00 -12.89 -3.88
N SER A 305 -9.19 -13.31 -2.64
CA SER A 305 -10.12 -12.65 -1.71
C SER A 305 -9.67 -11.23 -1.33
N HIS A 306 -8.36 -10.96 -1.32
CA HIS A 306 -7.79 -9.63 -1.11
C HIS A 306 -7.77 -8.75 -2.36
N GLY A 307 -8.17 -9.31 -3.53
CA GLY A 307 -8.16 -8.60 -4.80
C GLY A 307 -6.76 -8.36 -5.37
N ASN A 308 -5.80 -9.24 -5.06
CA ASN A 308 -4.48 -9.22 -5.66
C ASN A 308 -4.58 -9.58 -7.14
N PHE A 309 -3.67 -9.02 -7.94
CA PHE A 309 -3.50 -9.41 -9.32
C PHE A 309 -2.75 -10.75 -9.38
N LEU A 310 -3.38 -11.79 -9.97
CA LEU A 310 -2.89 -13.16 -9.90
C LEU A 310 -2.16 -13.55 -11.19
N ILE A 311 -0.92 -14.02 -11.06
CA ILE A 311 -0.07 -14.43 -12.20
C ILE A 311 0.39 -15.89 -11.97
N PRO A 312 -0.43 -16.89 -12.29
CA PRO A 312 0.00 -18.29 -12.30
C PRO A 312 0.77 -18.59 -13.58
N VAL A 313 2.03 -18.99 -13.47
CA VAL A 313 2.89 -19.41 -14.60
C VAL A 313 2.67 -20.89 -14.89
N GLY A 314 1.61 -21.21 -15.64
CA GLY A 314 1.14 -22.58 -15.88
C GLY A 314 2.21 -23.51 -16.47
N ALA A 315 3.06 -22.98 -17.35
CA ALA A 315 4.17 -23.73 -17.97
C ALA A 315 5.15 -24.34 -16.95
N THR A 316 5.20 -23.81 -15.72
CA THR A 316 6.02 -24.39 -14.64
C THR A 316 5.43 -25.69 -14.05
N GLY A 317 4.20 -26.04 -14.42
CA GLY A 317 3.56 -27.30 -14.08
C GLY A 317 2.98 -27.41 -12.66
N TYR A 318 2.67 -28.62 -12.25
CA TYR A 318 2.18 -28.99 -10.93
C TYR A 318 0.97 -28.16 -10.46
N LYS A 319 0.96 -27.71 -9.21
CA LYS A 319 -0.17 -26.93 -8.66
C LYS A 319 -0.43 -25.63 -9.40
N THR A 320 0.60 -25.01 -9.93
CA THR A 320 0.45 -23.77 -10.71
C THR A 320 -0.34 -23.98 -12.00
N LYS A 321 -0.21 -25.16 -12.64
CA LYS A 321 -1.04 -25.51 -13.81
C LYS A 321 -2.52 -25.63 -13.45
N ASP A 322 -2.83 -26.20 -12.28
CA ASP A 322 -4.22 -26.26 -11.77
C ASP A 322 -4.78 -24.85 -11.53
N LEU A 323 -3.98 -23.98 -10.89
CA LEU A 323 -4.35 -22.57 -10.63
C LEU A 323 -4.58 -21.79 -11.90
N TRP A 324 -3.71 -21.97 -12.90
CA TRP A 324 -3.88 -21.40 -14.22
C TRP A 324 -5.20 -21.84 -14.88
N THR A 325 -5.47 -23.15 -14.86
CA THR A 325 -6.71 -23.73 -15.41
C THR A 325 -7.95 -23.19 -14.67
N GLN A 326 -7.89 -23.09 -13.34
CA GLN A 326 -8.94 -22.52 -12.52
C GLN A 326 -9.22 -21.05 -12.88
N GLN A 327 -8.19 -20.26 -13.11
CA GLN A 327 -8.29 -18.87 -13.45
C GLN A 327 -8.86 -18.65 -14.86
N MET A 328 -8.39 -19.44 -15.84
CA MET A 328 -8.92 -19.41 -17.22
C MET A 328 -10.40 -19.78 -17.29
N SER A 329 -10.85 -20.68 -16.42
CA SER A 329 -12.26 -21.14 -16.37
C SER A 329 -13.19 -20.13 -15.71
N ALA A 330 -12.68 -19.25 -14.85
CA ALA A 330 -13.49 -18.32 -14.06
C ALA A 330 -13.98 -17.10 -14.88
N HIS A 331 -13.46 -16.84 -16.08
CA HIS A 331 -13.76 -15.68 -16.94
C HIS A 331 -13.70 -14.30 -16.26
N ASP A 332 -13.12 -14.21 -15.06
CA ASP A 332 -12.97 -12.98 -14.30
C ASP A 332 -11.60 -12.34 -14.60
N ASN A 333 -11.61 -11.37 -15.51
CA ASN A 333 -10.39 -10.69 -15.96
C ASN A 333 -9.99 -9.49 -15.07
N SER A 334 -10.78 -9.16 -14.04
CA SER A 334 -10.56 -7.93 -13.24
C SER A 334 -9.24 -7.93 -12.47
N PHE A 335 -8.76 -9.12 -12.06
CA PHE A 335 -7.53 -9.31 -11.29
C PHE A 335 -6.63 -10.37 -11.91
N SER A 336 -6.63 -10.45 -13.23
CA SER A 336 -5.94 -11.48 -13.99
C SER A 336 -5.19 -10.88 -15.18
N PRO A 337 -4.11 -11.53 -15.68
CA PRO A 337 -3.58 -11.25 -16.99
C PRO A 337 -4.65 -11.38 -18.08
N THR A 338 -4.44 -10.72 -19.22
CA THR A 338 -5.31 -10.91 -20.38
C THR A 338 -5.25 -12.35 -20.87
N LYS A 339 -6.23 -12.76 -21.70
CA LYS A 339 -6.27 -14.12 -22.23
C LYS A 339 -4.97 -14.50 -22.95
N ASN A 340 -4.44 -13.59 -23.79
CA ASN A 340 -3.20 -13.83 -24.52
C ASN A 340 -1.99 -13.96 -23.59
N GLU A 341 -1.91 -13.13 -22.55
CA GLU A 341 -0.87 -13.23 -21.51
C GLU A 341 -0.97 -14.55 -20.75
N MET A 342 -2.21 -14.97 -20.40
CA MET A 342 -2.44 -16.26 -19.74
C MET A 342 -2.01 -17.45 -20.61
N GLU A 343 -2.37 -17.43 -21.89
CA GLU A 343 -1.94 -18.46 -22.85
C GLU A 343 -0.41 -18.46 -22.98
N SER A 344 0.22 -17.28 -23.01
CA SER A 344 1.68 -17.15 -23.02
C SER A 344 2.36 -17.70 -21.77
N LEU A 345 1.74 -17.55 -20.59
CA LEU A 345 2.27 -18.06 -19.32
C LEU A 345 2.12 -19.59 -19.17
N ASP A 346 1.39 -20.24 -20.06
CA ASP A 346 1.17 -21.70 -20.06
C ASP A 346 1.89 -22.40 -21.23
N ASP A 347 2.55 -21.66 -22.08
CA ASP A 347 3.23 -22.18 -23.27
C ASP A 347 4.55 -22.86 -22.88
N GLU A 348 4.52 -24.18 -22.78
CA GLU A 348 5.68 -25.02 -22.39
C GLU A 348 6.80 -25.01 -23.45
N THR A 349 6.56 -24.47 -24.65
CA THR A 349 7.60 -24.35 -25.70
C THR A 349 8.51 -23.15 -25.48
N LYS A 350 8.11 -22.21 -24.63
CA LYS A 350 8.88 -21.02 -24.27
C LYS A 350 9.94 -21.30 -23.22
N SER A 351 11.03 -20.58 -23.32
CA SER A 351 12.05 -20.53 -22.29
C SER A 351 11.55 -19.80 -21.04
N LEU A 352 12.15 -20.05 -19.90
CA LEU A 352 11.86 -19.33 -18.67
C LEU A 352 12.20 -17.82 -18.75
N ASP A 353 13.15 -17.43 -19.59
CA ASP A 353 13.46 -16.02 -19.85
C ASP A 353 12.32 -15.33 -20.62
N GLU A 354 11.67 -15.98 -21.57
CA GLU A 354 10.47 -15.47 -22.25
C GLU A 354 9.27 -15.35 -21.31
N HIS A 355 9.11 -16.30 -20.38
CA HIS A 355 8.10 -16.19 -19.32
C HIS A 355 8.40 -14.99 -18.39
N LEU A 356 9.67 -14.76 -18.05
CA LEU A 356 10.09 -13.61 -17.26
C LEU A 356 9.70 -12.30 -17.97
N ASP A 357 9.97 -12.18 -19.26
CA ASP A 357 9.60 -10.99 -20.02
C ASP A 357 8.08 -10.80 -20.09
N THR A 358 7.32 -11.89 -20.24
CA THR A 358 5.84 -11.84 -20.17
C THR A 358 5.36 -11.33 -18.80
N ILE A 359 5.91 -11.85 -17.70
CA ILE A 359 5.58 -11.38 -16.34
C ILE A 359 5.87 -9.89 -16.20
N MET A 360 7.06 -9.44 -16.62
CA MET A 360 7.44 -8.03 -16.48
C MET A 360 6.56 -7.11 -17.33
N SER A 361 6.20 -7.52 -18.54
CA SER A 361 5.25 -6.77 -19.40
C SER A 361 3.88 -6.62 -18.73
N ILE A 362 3.37 -7.69 -18.11
CA ILE A 362 2.13 -7.64 -17.32
C ILE A 362 2.26 -6.63 -16.17
N LEU A 363 3.37 -6.68 -15.42
CA LEU A 363 3.61 -5.78 -14.30
C LEU A 363 3.71 -4.30 -14.72
N GLU A 364 4.34 -4.01 -15.82
CA GLU A 364 4.39 -2.68 -16.41
C GLU A 364 2.98 -2.18 -16.77
N ARG A 365 2.19 -2.99 -17.47
CA ARG A 365 0.84 -2.65 -17.90
C ARG A 365 -0.10 -2.34 -16.72
N ILE A 366 -0.06 -3.13 -15.64
CA ILE A 366 -0.95 -2.92 -14.48
C ILE A 366 -0.51 -1.77 -13.56
N ASN A 367 0.70 -1.24 -13.75
CA ASN A 367 1.25 -0.13 -12.98
C ASN A 367 1.40 1.18 -13.79
N SER A 368 1.15 1.15 -15.08
CA SER A 368 0.98 2.34 -15.92
C SER A 368 -0.39 2.99 -15.67
#